data_8a6ea6201e98b57c9c9669d8455066be
#
_entry.id   8a6ea6201e98b57c9c9669d8455066be
#
_cell.length_a   1.000
_cell.length_b   1.000
_cell.length_c   1.000
_cell.angle_alpha   90.00
_cell.angle_beta   90.00
_cell.angle_gamma   90.00
#
_symmetry.space_group_name_H-M   'P 1'
#
loop_
_entity.id
_entity.type
_entity.pdbx_description
1 polymer ?
#
loop_
_entity_poly.entity_id
_entity_poly.type
_entity_poly.pdbx_seq_one_letter_code
_entity_poly.pdbx_strand_id
1 'polypeptide(L)'
;NEANFDFILKYAKKYNNENILEFLKNKKKTKTITKDLIQHKNLDPWVQEVSINTGRDSKKHKVFNLGDILSKNIPQIWDIISKKYKVLVWGSMNSQLRDNNNIKLFFPDPWNFTSKIKPKKLMNFFLLPNYYAKNYTQPSLFKILHYSLKTLSIILTNIYFYKNLFKNFFFYMRLIFSISSKVNYKLFVLFDILSLLTILKYESKNLPTVSF
;
A
#
# COMPACT_ATOMS: atom_id res chain seq x y z
N ASN A 1 -4.84 9.89 -0.83
CA ASN A 1 -6.08 10.60 -1.10
C ASN A 1 -6.74 11.17 0.16
N GLU A 2 -6.34 10.75 1.34
CA GLU A 2 -6.95 11.14 2.62
C GLU A 2 -6.04 12.04 3.47
N ALA A 3 -5.02 12.63 2.85
CA ALA A 3 -4.11 13.51 3.56
C ALA A 3 -4.81 14.83 3.92
N ASN A 4 -5.11 15.02 5.21
CA ASN A 4 -5.63 16.27 5.72
C ASN A 4 -4.46 17.22 6.04
N PHE A 5 -4.20 18.17 5.15
CA PHE A 5 -3.08 19.12 5.29
C PHE A 5 -3.19 20.01 6.53
N ASP A 6 -4.40 20.35 6.96
CA ASP A 6 -4.57 21.18 8.16
C ASP A 6 -4.24 20.38 9.42
N PHE A 7 -4.60 19.10 9.44
CA PHE A 7 -4.21 18.20 10.53
C PHE A 7 -2.68 17.99 10.56
N ILE A 8 -2.08 17.71 9.40
CA ILE A 8 -0.63 17.54 9.28
C ILE A 8 0.11 18.78 9.74
N LEU A 9 -0.36 19.98 9.35
CA LEU A 9 0.23 21.23 9.77
C LEU A 9 0.10 21.48 11.29
N LYS A 10 -1.08 21.20 11.87
CA LYS A 10 -1.29 21.27 13.32
C LYS A 10 -0.36 20.32 14.07
N TYR A 11 -0.24 19.09 13.58
CA TYR A 11 0.67 18.10 14.15
C TYR A 11 2.12 18.57 14.09
N ALA A 12 2.59 19.00 12.92
CA ALA A 12 3.96 19.45 12.73
C ALA A 12 4.31 20.65 13.63
N LYS A 13 3.40 21.61 13.80
CA LYS A 13 3.57 22.73 14.73
C LYS A 13 3.61 22.27 16.19
N LYS A 14 2.69 21.38 16.59
CA LYS A 14 2.60 20.88 17.98
C LYS A 14 3.87 20.15 18.42
N TYR A 15 4.52 19.42 17.50
CA TYR A 15 5.69 18.60 17.79
C TYR A 15 7.00 19.16 17.24
N ASN A 16 7.00 20.44 16.81
CA ASN A 16 8.15 21.14 16.23
C ASN A 16 8.86 20.28 15.13
N ASN A 17 8.07 19.65 14.25
CA ASN A 17 8.63 18.83 13.18
C ASN A 17 9.01 19.71 12.00
N GLU A 18 10.25 20.20 12.01
CA GLU A 18 10.78 21.12 11.01
C GLU A 18 10.75 20.53 9.59
N ASN A 19 11.05 19.24 9.43
CA ASN A 19 11.04 18.58 8.13
C ASN A 19 9.66 18.63 7.46
N ILE A 20 8.59 18.38 8.23
CA ILE A 20 7.21 18.47 7.71
C ILE A 20 6.86 19.94 7.42
N LEU A 21 7.24 20.87 8.30
CA LEU A 21 6.96 22.29 8.11
C LEU A 21 7.66 22.83 6.86
N GLU A 22 8.92 22.50 6.66
CA GLU A 22 9.68 22.88 5.47
C GLU A 22 9.08 22.26 4.21
N PHE A 23 8.77 20.95 4.24
CA PHE A 23 8.09 20.29 3.13
C PHE A 23 6.81 21.00 2.73
N LEU A 24 5.94 21.33 3.71
CA LEU A 24 4.66 22.01 3.44
C LEU A 24 4.83 23.44 2.93
N LYS A 25 5.85 24.17 3.41
CA LYS A 25 6.16 25.54 2.99
C LYS A 25 6.60 25.60 1.53
N ASN A 26 7.38 24.63 1.09
CA ASN A 26 8.01 24.61 -0.24
C ASN A 26 7.14 23.92 -1.31
N LYS A 27 5.94 23.46 -0.98
CA LYS A 27 5.05 22.77 -1.94
C LYS A 27 3.84 23.58 -2.35
N LYS A 28 3.60 23.62 -3.66
CA LYS A 28 2.39 24.22 -4.22
C LYS A 28 1.20 23.30 -3.97
N LYS A 29 0.18 23.85 -3.31
CA LYS A 29 -1.11 23.14 -3.14
C LYS A 29 -1.97 23.38 -4.37
N THR A 30 -2.54 22.31 -4.90
CA THR A 30 -3.51 22.38 -5.99
C THR A 30 -4.78 21.63 -5.60
N LYS A 31 -5.93 22.21 -5.92
CA LYS A 31 -7.21 21.53 -5.76
C LYS A 31 -7.44 20.67 -7.01
N THR A 32 -7.66 19.39 -6.82
CA THR A 32 -8.06 18.49 -7.91
C THR A 32 -9.58 18.45 -8.01
N ILE A 33 -10.09 18.36 -9.24
CA ILE A 33 -11.52 18.23 -9.53
C ILE A 33 -11.68 16.97 -10.37
N THR A 34 -12.60 16.10 -9.96
CA THR A 34 -12.99 14.94 -10.78
C THR A 34 -14.22 15.26 -11.60
N LYS A 35 -14.31 14.61 -12.78
CA LYS A 35 -15.51 14.62 -13.63
C LYS A 35 -16.47 13.47 -13.28
N ASP A 36 -16.08 12.58 -12.39
CA ASP A 36 -16.95 11.49 -11.95
C ASP A 36 -18.11 12.05 -11.11
N LEU A 37 -19.31 11.51 -11.39
CA LEU A 37 -20.52 12.02 -10.81
C LEU A 37 -20.82 11.39 -9.45
N ILE A 38 -21.09 12.22 -8.45
CA ILE A 38 -21.53 11.79 -7.10
C ILE A 38 -22.73 10.85 -7.18
N GLN A 39 -23.67 11.14 -8.10
CA GLN A 39 -24.90 10.38 -8.31
C GLN A 39 -24.66 8.88 -8.61
N HIS A 40 -23.52 8.52 -9.16
CA HIS A 40 -23.16 7.15 -9.50
C HIS A 40 -22.18 6.50 -8.49
N LYS A 41 -21.96 7.13 -7.32
CA LYS A 41 -20.98 6.68 -6.33
C LYS A 41 -19.53 6.53 -6.86
N ASN A 42 -19.24 7.20 -7.97
CA ASN A 42 -17.92 7.10 -8.64
C ASN A 42 -16.82 7.91 -7.95
N LEU A 43 -17.12 8.51 -6.80
CA LEU A 43 -16.14 9.22 -5.97
C LEU A 43 -15.48 8.31 -4.93
N ASP A 44 -15.82 7.04 -4.91
CA ASP A 44 -15.21 6.09 -4.00
C ASP A 44 -13.69 5.96 -4.25
N PRO A 45 -12.87 5.86 -3.20
CA PRO A 45 -11.40 5.84 -3.33
C PRO A 45 -10.89 4.81 -4.32
N TRP A 46 -11.49 3.61 -4.34
CA TRP A 46 -11.09 2.53 -5.26
C TRP A 46 -11.41 2.81 -6.74
N VAL A 47 -12.35 3.71 -7.03
CA VAL A 47 -12.64 4.18 -8.40
C VAL A 47 -11.68 5.31 -8.76
N GLN A 48 -11.53 6.30 -7.86
CA GLN A 48 -10.69 7.48 -8.08
C GLN A 48 -9.21 7.12 -8.22
N GLU A 49 -8.72 6.17 -7.44
CA GLU A 49 -7.33 5.71 -7.57
C GLU A 49 -7.05 5.11 -8.95
N VAL A 50 -7.99 4.33 -9.49
CA VAL A 50 -7.87 3.79 -10.85
C VAL A 50 -7.91 4.92 -11.89
N SER A 51 -8.78 5.92 -11.71
CA SER A 51 -8.83 7.10 -12.59
C SER A 51 -7.50 7.85 -12.60
N ILE A 52 -6.87 8.06 -11.43
CA ILE A 52 -5.57 8.71 -11.29
C ILE A 52 -4.47 7.87 -11.97
N ASN A 53 -4.44 6.57 -11.67
CA ASN A 53 -3.38 5.68 -12.14
C ASN A 53 -3.45 5.35 -13.63
N THR A 54 -4.61 5.54 -14.27
CA THR A 54 -4.82 5.29 -15.70
C THR A 54 -4.96 6.55 -16.54
N GLY A 55 -5.20 7.71 -15.93
CA GLY A 55 -5.57 8.94 -16.62
C GLY A 55 -6.92 8.85 -17.35
N ARG A 56 -7.80 7.95 -16.93
CA ARG A 56 -9.09 7.68 -17.56
C ARG A 56 -10.21 7.77 -16.53
N ASP A 57 -11.37 8.27 -16.93
CA ASP A 57 -12.57 8.28 -16.12
C ASP A 57 -13.17 6.87 -15.95
N SER A 58 -14.08 6.71 -14.99
CA SER A 58 -14.72 5.44 -14.64
C SER A 58 -15.47 4.82 -15.83
N LYS A 59 -16.04 5.61 -16.73
CA LYS A 59 -16.71 5.12 -17.93
C LYS A 59 -15.76 4.41 -18.89
N LYS A 60 -14.48 4.82 -18.90
CA LYS A 60 -13.45 4.24 -19.77
C LYS A 60 -12.74 3.06 -19.12
N HIS A 61 -12.37 3.16 -17.85
CA HIS A 61 -11.68 2.04 -17.20
C HIS A 61 -12.61 0.94 -16.67
N LYS A 62 -13.92 1.20 -16.53
CA LYS A 62 -14.96 0.20 -16.16
C LYS A 62 -14.75 -0.44 -14.79
N VAL A 63 -14.08 0.25 -13.87
CA VAL A 63 -13.91 -0.16 -12.47
C VAL A 63 -14.84 0.70 -11.62
N PHE A 64 -15.79 0.06 -10.92
CA PHE A 64 -16.81 0.73 -10.12
C PHE A 64 -16.85 0.22 -8.68
N ASN A 65 -16.37 -1.00 -8.43
CA ASN A 65 -16.40 -1.60 -7.12
C ASN A 65 -15.00 -1.94 -6.62
N LEU A 66 -14.87 -2.03 -5.30
CA LEU A 66 -13.68 -2.54 -4.66
C LEU A 66 -13.47 -4.00 -5.07
N GLY A 67 -12.28 -4.33 -5.57
CA GLY A 67 -11.95 -5.67 -6.07
C GLY A 67 -12.25 -5.90 -7.55
N ASP A 68 -12.87 -4.93 -8.25
CA ASP A 68 -13.03 -5.01 -9.70
C ASP A 68 -11.67 -5.16 -10.40
N ILE A 69 -11.67 -5.86 -11.52
CA ILE A 69 -10.46 -6.14 -12.28
C ILE A 69 -10.31 -5.11 -13.40
N LEU A 70 -9.24 -4.34 -13.34
CA LEU A 70 -8.88 -3.44 -14.44
C LEU A 70 -8.54 -4.25 -15.71
N SER A 71 -9.09 -3.86 -16.85
CA SER A 71 -8.79 -4.48 -18.14
C SER A 71 -7.29 -4.41 -18.46
N LYS A 72 -6.73 -5.52 -18.98
CA LYS A 72 -5.33 -5.58 -19.41
C LYS A 72 -4.98 -4.59 -20.52
N ASN A 73 -5.97 -4.12 -21.27
CA ASN A 73 -5.76 -3.16 -22.36
C ASN A 73 -5.61 -1.71 -21.86
N ILE A 74 -5.83 -1.45 -20.59
CA ILE A 74 -5.73 -0.11 -20.01
C ILE A 74 -4.42 0.01 -19.24
N PRO A 75 -3.41 0.75 -19.77
CA PRO A 75 -2.15 0.93 -19.07
C PRO A 75 -2.33 1.79 -17.82
N GLN A 76 -1.58 1.43 -16.79
CA GLN A 76 -1.45 2.20 -15.56
C GLN A 76 -0.14 2.99 -15.59
N ILE A 77 -0.03 4.02 -14.79
CA ILE A 77 1.14 4.91 -14.80
C ILE A 77 2.46 4.16 -14.63
N TRP A 78 2.49 3.14 -13.78
CA TRP A 78 3.69 2.31 -13.59
C TRP A 78 4.03 1.44 -14.79
N ASP A 79 3.06 1.05 -15.62
CA ASP A 79 3.32 0.34 -16.88
C ASP A 79 4.07 1.23 -17.86
N ILE A 80 3.77 2.52 -17.85
CA ILE A 80 4.40 3.52 -18.72
C ILE A 80 5.81 3.84 -18.22
N ILE A 81 5.93 4.14 -16.92
CA ILE A 81 7.20 4.55 -16.32
C ILE A 81 8.21 3.39 -16.29
N SER A 82 7.74 2.15 -16.11
CA SER A 82 8.60 0.96 -16.10
C SER A 82 9.26 0.65 -17.45
N LYS A 83 8.86 1.31 -18.53
CA LYS A 83 9.62 1.22 -19.80
C LYS A 83 11.03 1.79 -19.66
N LYS A 84 11.24 2.75 -18.77
CA LYS A 84 12.53 3.44 -18.60
C LYS A 84 13.14 3.27 -17.21
N TYR A 85 12.33 3.19 -16.16
CA TYR A 85 12.77 3.21 -14.78
C TYR A 85 12.41 1.94 -14.04
N LYS A 86 13.16 1.63 -12.98
CA LYS A 86 12.76 0.62 -12.00
C LYS A 86 11.58 1.15 -11.20
N VAL A 87 10.55 0.33 -11.01
CA VAL A 87 9.30 0.74 -10.39
C VAL A 87 8.95 -0.18 -9.23
N LEU A 88 8.51 0.43 -8.15
CA LEU A 88 7.89 -0.23 -7.00
C LEU A 88 6.43 0.22 -6.91
N VAL A 89 5.51 -0.72 -6.75
CA VAL A 89 4.08 -0.44 -6.55
C VAL A 89 3.64 -1.12 -5.26
N TRP A 90 3.09 -0.35 -4.33
CA TRP A 90 2.63 -0.84 -3.04
C TRP A 90 1.24 -0.30 -2.68
N GLY A 91 0.33 -1.22 -2.31
CA GLY A 91 -0.98 -0.86 -1.78
C GLY A 91 -1.98 -0.32 -2.79
N SER A 92 -1.68 -0.38 -4.10
CA SER A 92 -2.58 0.17 -5.12
C SER A 92 -3.85 -0.65 -5.28
N MET A 93 -5.00 0.03 -5.18
CA MET A 93 -6.33 -0.56 -5.31
C MET A 93 -6.66 -0.90 -6.76
N ASN A 94 -7.41 -1.98 -6.97
CA ASN A 94 -7.92 -2.42 -8.29
C ASN A 94 -6.86 -2.41 -9.39
N SER A 95 -5.62 -2.65 -9.01
CA SER A 95 -4.45 -2.60 -9.88
C SER A 95 -4.14 -3.96 -10.50
N GLN A 96 -3.42 -3.95 -11.62
CA GLN A 96 -2.94 -5.18 -12.26
C GLN A 96 -1.44 -5.15 -12.48
N LEU A 97 -0.79 -6.29 -12.22
CA LEU A 97 0.58 -6.52 -12.64
C LEU A 97 0.61 -6.90 -14.12
N ARG A 98 1.37 -6.17 -14.91
CA ARG A 98 1.81 -6.57 -16.23
C ARG A 98 3.25 -7.07 -16.15
N ASP A 99 3.56 -8.08 -16.94
CA ASP A 99 4.91 -8.62 -16.97
C ASP A 99 5.87 -7.60 -17.59
N ASN A 100 6.64 -6.97 -16.72
CA ASN A 100 7.71 -6.04 -17.05
C ASN A 100 8.87 -6.24 -16.07
N ASN A 101 10.08 -6.44 -16.61
CA ASN A 101 11.27 -6.68 -15.78
C ASN A 101 11.66 -5.50 -14.91
N ASN A 102 11.25 -4.29 -15.26
CA ASN A 102 11.52 -3.09 -14.48
C ASN A 102 10.54 -2.88 -13.32
N ILE A 103 9.40 -3.55 -13.30
CA ILE A 103 8.58 -3.60 -12.09
C ILE A 103 9.28 -4.57 -11.12
N LYS A 104 9.95 -4.03 -10.12
CA LYS A 104 10.76 -4.79 -9.13
C LYS A 104 9.94 -5.22 -7.92
N LEU A 105 8.93 -4.45 -7.58
CA LEU A 105 7.96 -4.75 -6.55
C LEU A 105 6.56 -4.40 -7.07
N PHE A 106 5.65 -5.34 -6.93
CA PHE A 106 4.22 -5.12 -7.09
C PHE A 106 3.48 -5.86 -5.98
N PHE A 107 2.97 -5.09 -5.04
CA PHE A 107 2.22 -5.57 -3.91
C PHE A 107 0.92 -4.76 -3.84
N PRO A 108 -0.17 -5.27 -4.40
CA PRO A 108 -1.43 -4.52 -4.49
C PRO A 108 -2.12 -4.44 -3.13
N ASP A 109 -3.16 -3.63 -3.07
CA ASP A 109 -4.04 -3.56 -1.91
C ASP A 109 -4.65 -4.94 -1.61
N PRO A 110 -4.84 -5.30 -0.33
CA PRO A 110 -5.43 -6.57 0.08
C PRO A 110 -6.81 -6.89 -0.52
N TRP A 111 -7.57 -5.87 -0.88
CA TRP A 111 -8.88 -6.04 -1.55
C TRP A 111 -8.77 -6.33 -3.04
N ASN A 112 -7.58 -6.38 -3.59
CA ASN A 112 -7.36 -6.77 -4.99
C ASN A 112 -7.39 -8.30 -5.13
N PHE A 113 -8.52 -8.86 -5.54
CA PHE A 113 -8.79 -10.30 -5.46
C PHE A 113 -8.11 -11.14 -6.54
N THR A 114 -7.63 -10.54 -7.60
CA THR A 114 -7.07 -11.26 -8.76
C THR A 114 -5.62 -10.95 -9.03
N SER A 115 -4.98 -10.23 -8.15
CA SER A 115 -3.64 -9.73 -8.40
C SER A 115 -2.57 -10.81 -8.32
N LYS A 116 -1.65 -10.69 -9.22
CA LYS A 116 -0.34 -11.33 -9.14
C LYS A 116 0.57 -10.44 -8.30
N ILE A 117 1.50 -11.04 -7.59
CA ILE A 117 2.48 -10.34 -6.76
C ILE A 117 3.87 -10.54 -7.35
N LYS A 118 4.68 -9.51 -7.26
CA LYS A 118 6.09 -9.57 -7.64
C LYS A 118 6.95 -8.95 -6.52
N PRO A 119 7.99 -9.63 -6.08
CA PRO A 119 8.36 -11.01 -6.40
C PRO A 119 7.43 -12.04 -5.72
N LYS A 120 7.29 -13.21 -6.33
CA LYS A 120 6.39 -14.28 -5.85
C LYS A 120 6.62 -14.68 -4.39
N LYS A 121 7.84 -14.54 -3.87
CA LYS A 121 8.16 -14.84 -2.46
C LYS A 121 7.37 -14.00 -1.45
N LEU A 122 6.85 -12.83 -1.83
CA LEU A 122 5.98 -12.02 -0.99
C LEU A 122 4.52 -12.52 -0.95
N MET A 123 4.17 -13.55 -1.73
CA MET A 123 2.83 -14.11 -1.75
C MET A 123 2.38 -14.55 -0.34
N ASN A 124 3.27 -15.21 0.42
CA ASN A 124 2.95 -15.63 1.78
C ASN A 124 2.65 -14.46 2.73
N PHE A 125 3.25 -13.29 2.50
CA PHE A 125 2.93 -12.07 3.24
C PHE A 125 1.58 -11.49 2.82
N PHE A 126 1.25 -11.53 1.53
CA PHE A 126 0.00 -11.01 0.99
C PHE A 126 -1.22 -11.86 1.39
N LEU A 127 -1.05 -13.17 1.54
CA LEU A 127 -2.17 -14.08 1.79
C LEU A 127 -2.95 -13.75 3.06
N LEU A 128 -2.28 -13.29 4.12
CA LEU A 128 -2.94 -12.96 5.38
C LEU A 128 -3.88 -11.76 5.25
N PRO A 129 -3.43 -10.57 4.81
CA PRO A 129 -4.31 -9.42 4.65
C PRO A 129 -5.38 -9.63 3.56
N ASN A 130 -5.05 -10.32 2.47
CA ASN A 130 -6.02 -10.62 1.41
C ASN A 130 -7.12 -11.60 1.90
N TYR A 131 -6.74 -12.60 2.69
CA TYR A 131 -7.72 -13.49 3.31
C TYR A 131 -8.64 -12.73 4.27
N TYR A 132 -8.05 -11.86 5.11
CA TYR A 132 -8.82 -11.04 6.04
C TYR A 132 -9.76 -10.08 5.30
N ALA A 133 -9.31 -9.43 4.25
CA ALA A 133 -10.12 -8.55 3.42
C ALA A 133 -11.33 -9.27 2.80
N LYS A 134 -11.14 -10.51 2.35
CA LYS A 134 -12.21 -11.32 1.76
C LYS A 134 -13.21 -11.88 2.78
N ASN A 135 -12.81 -12.03 4.02
CA ASN A 135 -13.58 -12.77 5.04
C ASN A 135 -13.74 -11.95 6.34
N TYR A 136 -13.72 -10.62 6.26
CA TYR A 136 -13.70 -9.74 7.43
C TYR A 136 -14.90 -9.92 8.38
N THR A 137 -16.04 -10.38 7.87
CA THR A 137 -17.25 -10.63 8.67
C THR A 137 -17.15 -11.92 9.49
N GLN A 138 -16.54 -12.96 8.94
CA GLN A 138 -16.42 -14.27 9.58
C GLN A 138 -15.08 -14.95 9.24
N PRO A 139 -13.96 -14.41 9.71
CA PRO A 139 -12.65 -15.00 9.43
C PRO A 139 -12.45 -16.28 10.24
N SER A 140 -11.97 -17.34 9.58
CA SER A 140 -11.57 -18.59 10.26
C SER A 140 -10.25 -18.39 11.01
N LEU A 141 -10.25 -18.63 12.32
CA LEU A 141 -9.05 -18.54 13.16
C LEU A 141 -7.94 -19.48 12.68
N PHE A 142 -8.29 -20.69 12.25
CA PHE A 142 -7.31 -21.64 11.69
C PHE A 142 -6.59 -21.09 10.46
N LYS A 143 -7.33 -20.49 9.53
CA LYS A 143 -6.73 -19.86 8.34
C LYS A 143 -5.89 -18.63 8.69
N ILE A 144 -6.32 -17.82 9.65
CA ILE A 144 -5.52 -16.69 10.15
C ILE A 144 -4.21 -17.19 10.71
N LEU A 145 -4.24 -18.20 11.58
CA LEU A 145 -3.02 -18.80 12.17
C LEU A 145 -2.10 -19.36 11.08
N HIS A 146 -2.65 -20.13 10.15
CA HIS A 146 -1.89 -20.69 9.03
C HIS A 146 -1.18 -19.62 8.18
N TYR A 147 -1.89 -18.54 7.78
CA TYR A 147 -1.27 -17.46 7.01
C TYR A 147 -0.32 -16.60 7.83
N SER A 148 -0.56 -16.45 9.14
CA SER A 148 0.37 -15.78 10.04
C SER A 148 1.69 -16.54 10.16
N LEU A 149 1.66 -17.86 10.27
CA LEU A 149 2.86 -18.71 10.27
C LEU A 149 3.65 -18.59 8.94
N LYS A 150 2.95 -18.55 7.80
CA LYS A 150 3.58 -18.30 6.50
C LYS A 150 4.22 -16.92 6.43
N THR A 151 3.59 -15.89 6.95
CA THR A 151 4.16 -14.54 7.03
C THR A 151 5.38 -14.51 7.93
N LEU A 152 5.29 -15.15 9.11
CA LEU A 152 6.40 -15.25 10.05
C LEU A 152 7.63 -15.93 9.43
N SER A 153 7.43 -16.97 8.62
CA SER A 153 8.54 -17.65 7.93
C SER A 153 9.34 -16.70 7.04
N ILE A 154 8.69 -15.74 6.36
CA ILE A 154 9.39 -14.74 5.55
C ILE A 154 10.24 -13.80 6.41
N ILE A 155 9.71 -13.43 7.59
CA ILE A 155 10.43 -12.55 8.53
C ILE A 155 11.69 -13.28 9.03
N LEU A 156 11.53 -14.52 9.49
CA LEU A 156 12.61 -15.32 10.05
C LEU A 156 13.71 -15.67 9.04
N THR A 157 13.36 -15.85 7.77
CA THR A 157 14.33 -16.16 6.71
C THR A 157 15.02 -14.93 6.12
N ASN A 158 14.67 -13.73 6.59
CA ASN A 158 15.15 -12.50 5.99
C ASN A 158 15.97 -11.65 6.96
N ILE A 159 17.28 -11.74 6.83
CA ILE A 159 18.24 -11.03 7.70
C ILE A 159 18.03 -9.51 7.76
N TYR A 160 17.50 -8.90 6.67
CA TYR A 160 17.20 -7.47 6.65
C TYR A 160 16.07 -7.12 7.63
N PHE A 161 15.01 -7.94 7.69
CA PHE A 161 13.93 -7.76 8.66
C PHE A 161 14.45 -7.92 10.08
N TYR A 162 15.26 -8.94 10.31
CA TYR A 162 15.85 -9.22 11.61
C TYR A 162 16.69 -8.04 12.12
N LYS A 163 17.62 -7.55 11.30
CA LYS A 163 18.44 -6.39 11.65
C LYS A 163 17.62 -5.15 12.00
N ASN A 164 16.61 -4.83 11.18
CA ASN A 164 15.81 -3.62 11.39
C ASN A 164 14.84 -3.77 12.57
N LEU A 165 14.22 -4.94 12.73
CA LEU A 165 13.37 -5.21 13.88
C LEU A 165 14.17 -5.13 15.18
N PHE A 166 15.37 -5.69 15.22
CA PHE A 166 16.22 -5.66 16.41
C PHE A 166 16.72 -4.25 16.71
N LYS A 167 17.20 -3.52 15.69
CA LYS A 167 17.67 -2.13 15.83
C LYS A 167 16.60 -1.19 16.38
N ASN A 168 15.33 -1.41 15.98
CA ASN A 168 14.22 -0.53 16.35
C ASN A 168 13.21 -1.21 17.29
N PHE A 169 13.63 -2.28 17.98
CA PHE A 169 12.74 -3.11 18.79
C PHE A 169 11.92 -2.30 19.79
N PHE A 170 12.56 -1.47 20.60
CA PHE A 170 11.86 -0.65 21.60
C PHE A 170 10.90 0.35 20.98
N PHE A 171 11.23 0.92 19.83
CA PHE A 171 10.32 1.82 19.10
C PHE A 171 9.06 1.06 18.63
N TYR A 172 9.22 -0.11 18.03
CA TYR A 172 8.08 -0.90 17.57
C TYR A 172 7.23 -1.42 18.72
N MET A 173 7.85 -1.86 19.81
CA MET A 173 7.12 -2.28 21.02
C MET A 173 6.33 -1.11 21.60
N ARG A 174 6.94 0.05 21.75
CA ARG A 174 6.25 1.26 22.21
C ARG A 174 5.06 1.61 21.30
N LEU A 175 5.23 1.53 19.98
CA LEU A 175 4.16 1.79 19.01
C LEU A 175 3.00 0.79 19.18
N ILE A 176 3.29 -0.50 19.28
CA ILE A 176 2.29 -1.55 19.46
C ILE A 176 1.53 -1.39 20.78
N PHE A 177 2.22 -1.02 21.87
CA PHE A 177 1.60 -0.85 23.19
C PHE A 177 0.91 0.50 23.38
N SER A 178 1.28 1.54 22.61
CA SER A 178 0.62 2.85 22.67
C SER A 178 -0.75 2.86 21.98
N ILE A 179 -1.04 1.86 21.17
CA ILE A 179 -2.29 1.74 20.45
C ILE A 179 -3.27 0.90 21.27
N SER A 180 -4.55 1.24 21.18
CA SER A 180 -5.69 0.60 21.85
C SER A 180 -5.47 -0.87 22.24
N SER A 181 -6.01 -1.29 23.37
CA SER A 181 -5.97 -2.67 23.88
C SER A 181 -6.52 -3.74 22.92
N LYS A 182 -7.25 -3.36 21.87
CA LYS A 182 -7.83 -4.31 20.90
C LYS A 182 -6.74 -4.95 20.04
N VAL A 183 -6.68 -6.26 20.09
CA VAL A 183 -5.69 -7.10 19.35
C VAL A 183 -5.66 -6.79 17.84
N ASN A 184 -6.83 -6.54 17.25
CA ASN A 184 -6.92 -6.25 15.82
C ASN A 184 -6.08 -5.04 15.39
N TYR A 185 -6.09 -3.94 16.16
CA TYR A 185 -5.29 -2.75 15.84
C TYR A 185 -3.79 -3.03 15.94
N LYS A 186 -3.37 -3.86 16.88
CA LYS A 186 -1.95 -4.25 17.03
C LYS A 186 -1.48 -5.07 15.84
N LEU A 187 -2.33 -5.94 15.29
CA LEU A 187 -2.02 -6.69 14.08
C LEU A 187 -1.89 -5.79 12.85
N PHE A 188 -2.75 -4.78 12.70
CA PHE A 188 -2.62 -3.81 11.62
C PHE A 188 -1.30 -3.04 11.71
N VAL A 189 -0.94 -2.54 12.90
CA VAL A 189 0.34 -1.84 13.08
C VAL A 189 1.53 -2.72 12.79
N LEU A 190 1.50 -3.98 13.21
CA LEU A 190 2.56 -4.92 12.87
C LEU A 190 2.65 -5.13 11.35
N PHE A 191 1.51 -5.24 10.68
CA PHE A 191 1.46 -5.35 9.22
C PHE A 191 2.04 -4.10 8.54
N ASP A 192 1.72 -2.91 9.01
CA ASP A 192 2.25 -1.65 8.48
C ASP A 192 3.76 -1.54 8.67
N ILE A 193 4.27 -1.93 9.84
CA ILE A 193 5.72 -2.00 10.09
C ILE A 193 6.41 -2.94 9.09
N LEU A 194 5.87 -4.14 8.90
CA LEU A 194 6.42 -5.12 7.96
C LEU A 194 6.34 -4.62 6.51
N SER A 195 5.26 -3.93 6.17
CA SER A 195 5.07 -3.28 4.88
C SER A 195 6.14 -2.24 4.63
N LEU A 196 6.34 -1.33 5.56
CA LEU A 196 7.37 -0.30 5.48
C LEU A 196 8.78 -0.91 5.34
N LEU A 197 9.12 -1.90 6.16
CA LEU A 197 10.42 -2.57 6.06
C LEU A 197 10.61 -3.27 4.71
N THR A 198 9.54 -3.79 4.13
CA THR A 198 9.58 -4.41 2.79
C THR A 198 9.86 -3.35 1.72
N ILE A 199 9.14 -2.23 1.74
CA ILE A 199 9.36 -1.12 0.80
C ILE A 199 10.81 -0.63 0.88
N LEU A 200 11.28 -0.28 2.06
CA LEU A 200 12.64 0.22 2.29
C LEU A 200 13.71 -0.76 1.79
N LYS A 201 13.50 -2.06 1.98
CA LYS A 201 14.41 -3.08 1.46
C LYS A 201 14.49 -3.07 -0.05
N TYR A 202 13.34 -2.93 -0.73
CA TYR A 202 13.31 -2.94 -2.20
C TYR A 202 13.81 -1.63 -2.79
N GLU A 203 13.54 -0.50 -2.16
CA GLU A 203 14.10 0.80 -2.55
C GLU A 203 15.61 0.79 -2.48
N SER A 204 16.19 0.38 -1.35
CA SER A 204 17.66 0.35 -1.17
C SER A 204 18.41 -0.51 -2.20
N LYS A 205 17.74 -1.55 -2.73
CA LYS A 205 18.33 -2.47 -3.72
C LYS A 205 18.17 -2.04 -5.17
N ASN A 206 17.26 -1.11 -5.45
CA ASN A 206 16.83 -0.83 -6.81
C ASN A 206 16.97 0.64 -7.21
N LEU A 207 17.79 1.42 -6.54
CA LEU A 207 18.06 2.81 -6.91
C LEU A 207 18.70 2.92 -8.32
N PRO A 208 18.34 3.92 -9.14
CA PRO A 208 17.24 4.88 -8.99
C PRO A 208 15.88 4.23 -9.21
N THR A 209 14.88 4.64 -8.42
CA THR A 209 13.58 3.96 -8.36
C THR A 209 12.46 4.99 -8.28
N VAL A 210 11.33 4.66 -8.89
CA VAL A 210 10.07 5.40 -8.72
C VAL A 210 9.12 4.52 -7.92
N SER A 211 8.56 5.06 -6.82
CA SER A 211 7.66 4.34 -5.92
C SER A 211 6.23 4.92 -6.02
N PHE A 212 5.24 4.04 -6.03
CA PHE A 212 3.81 4.34 -6.04
C PHE A 212 3.13 3.67 -4.86
#